data_11e75701c6d06e4cf5afc50756e403ac
#
_entry.id   11e75701c6d06e4cf5afc50756e403ac
#
_cell.length_a   1.000
_cell.length_b   1.000
_cell.length_c   1.000
_cell.angle_alpha   90.00
_cell.angle_beta   90.00
_cell.angle_gamma   90.00
#
_symmetry.space_group_name_H-M   'P 1'
#
loop_
_entity.id
_entity.type
_entity.pdbx_description
1 polymer ?
#
loop_
_entity_poly.entity_id
_entity_poly.type
_entity_poly.pdbx_seq_one_letter_code
_entity_poly.pdbx_strand_id
1 'polypeptide(L)'
;MWSTLDKTQKTVTIDAAPFNIKDKVGYMFGDIGNNFSFNVVNSFLMIFYTNVLGLTGAQVGILFLIARFVDAFADITVGRLVDNSKLHKSGRFKPWMSRMQYPLLIFLVLLFVPVVKDWALPVRLVFVFITYLGWGIFYSCVNIPYGSMAAAISSDPNDKTSLSTFRALGSALGSAITSYIIPLFIYIGATQKISGTRFFWVVVVCAFLGWGCYELTIHLTTERIRTEKSAKVPLSRLVQGMFENKALIVLVLIDIMIVINQNLSGTMISYLFNDYFKDKAAMSIALIFNFATVILLAPFSNFLTKRFGRKETSIVALLFGALMYCILLVVHTQSTSFYLIMLFFGSLGAGMFNLMVWAFITDVIDNHEVLTGVREDGIVYGVNSFARKVAQAIAGGFGGFMLTFIGYQSSTGGGAEQSVTVIHRIYNLATGIPTVCLSVAALLLLFFYPLNKKRVTENARKLEELHEENRVRKPSGKAWGSTKLAG
;
A
#
# COMPACT_ATOMS: atom_id res chain seq x y z
N MET A 1 -37.15 -15.49 9.16
CA MET A 1 -37.30 -14.81 7.86
C MET A 1 -35.92 -14.69 7.20
N TRP A 2 -35.25 -15.83 6.96
CA TRP A 2 -33.83 -15.95 6.54
C TRP A 2 -33.69 -17.02 5.45
N SER A 3 -34.44 -16.90 4.34
CA SER A 3 -34.42 -17.92 3.29
C SER A 3 -34.33 -17.39 1.84
N THR A 4 -33.67 -16.23 1.63
CA THR A 4 -33.58 -15.64 0.27
C THR A 4 -32.18 -15.18 -0.12
N LEU A 5 -31.10 -15.84 0.33
CA LEU A 5 -29.72 -15.55 -0.11
C LEU A 5 -29.06 -16.74 -0.81
N ASP A 6 -29.83 -17.61 -1.42
CA ASP A 6 -29.29 -18.67 -2.30
C ASP A 6 -29.59 -18.33 -3.77
N LYS A 7 -28.95 -17.26 -4.27
CA LYS A 7 -28.77 -17.10 -5.72
C LYS A 7 -27.36 -17.61 -6.03
N THR A 8 -27.29 -18.90 -6.36
CA THR A 8 -26.12 -19.56 -6.95
C THR A 8 -25.45 -18.63 -7.96
N GLN A 9 -24.27 -18.07 -7.58
CA GLN A 9 -23.39 -17.40 -8.52
C GLN A 9 -22.99 -18.41 -9.58
N LYS A 10 -23.47 -18.23 -10.80
CA LYS A 10 -22.99 -19.02 -11.94
C LYS A 10 -21.55 -18.64 -12.21
N THR A 11 -20.62 -19.42 -11.69
CA THR A 11 -19.20 -19.32 -12.00
C THR A 11 -18.96 -20.16 -13.24
N VAL A 12 -18.60 -19.51 -14.35
CA VAL A 12 -18.25 -20.21 -15.59
C VAL A 12 -16.73 -20.27 -15.65
N THR A 13 -16.16 -21.47 -15.61
CA THR A 13 -14.75 -21.70 -15.88
C THR A 13 -14.55 -21.85 -17.39
N ILE A 14 -13.57 -21.15 -17.96
CA ILE A 14 -13.25 -21.27 -19.38
C ILE A 14 -12.23 -22.38 -19.57
N ASP A 15 -12.35 -23.12 -20.67
CA ASP A 15 -11.31 -24.04 -21.13
C ASP A 15 -10.09 -23.21 -21.59
N ALA A 16 -9.14 -23.04 -20.69
CA ALA A 16 -7.91 -22.28 -20.86
C ALA A 16 -6.73 -23.06 -20.31
N ALA A 17 -5.53 -22.75 -20.77
CA ALA A 17 -4.31 -23.39 -20.27
C ALA A 17 -4.26 -23.37 -18.72
N PRO A 18 -3.79 -24.43 -18.06
CA PRO A 18 -3.74 -24.51 -16.60
C PRO A 18 -2.86 -23.40 -16.02
N PHE A 19 -3.13 -23.05 -14.74
CA PHE A 19 -2.35 -22.07 -13.99
C PHE A 19 -0.87 -22.45 -13.98
N ASN A 20 0.00 -21.48 -14.29
CA ASN A 20 1.43 -21.74 -14.40
C ASN A 20 2.29 -20.51 -14.00
N ILE A 21 3.61 -20.64 -14.15
CA ILE A 21 4.57 -19.58 -13.80
C ILE A 21 4.36 -18.27 -14.59
N LYS A 22 3.81 -18.32 -15.82
CA LYS A 22 3.54 -17.13 -16.63
C LYS A 22 2.50 -16.24 -15.95
N ASP A 23 1.45 -16.85 -15.35
CA ASP A 23 0.43 -16.11 -14.61
C ASP A 23 1.04 -15.40 -13.38
N LYS A 24 1.92 -16.10 -12.64
CA LYS A 24 2.60 -15.55 -11.46
C LYS A 24 3.50 -14.37 -11.82
N VAL A 25 4.36 -14.56 -12.82
CA VAL A 25 5.29 -13.53 -13.30
C VAL A 25 4.52 -12.36 -13.93
N GLY A 26 3.50 -12.66 -14.74
CA GLY A 26 2.64 -11.63 -15.32
C GLY A 26 1.94 -10.79 -14.25
N TYR A 27 1.43 -11.44 -13.20
CA TYR A 27 0.81 -10.74 -12.06
C TYR A 27 1.82 -9.91 -11.26
N MET A 28 3.07 -10.39 -11.10
CA MET A 28 4.17 -9.63 -10.50
C MET A 28 4.45 -8.32 -11.27
N PHE A 29 4.52 -8.37 -12.59
CA PHE A 29 4.75 -7.19 -13.41
C PHE A 29 3.68 -6.11 -13.24
N GLY A 30 2.43 -6.48 -12.97
CA GLY A 30 1.36 -5.51 -12.70
C GLY A 30 1.64 -4.65 -11.47
N ASP A 31 2.20 -5.22 -10.43
CA ASP A 31 2.55 -4.45 -9.23
C ASP A 31 3.86 -3.66 -9.39
N ILE A 32 4.81 -4.17 -10.20
CA ILE A 32 5.97 -3.36 -10.63
C ILE A 32 5.49 -2.11 -11.37
N GLY A 33 4.57 -2.25 -12.34
CA GLY A 33 3.99 -1.12 -13.08
C GLY A 33 3.24 -0.13 -12.17
N ASN A 34 2.45 -0.65 -11.22
CA ASN A 34 1.79 0.18 -10.22
C ASN A 34 2.79 1.01 -9.41
N ASN A 35 3.94 0.44 -9.03
CA ASN A 35 4.95 1.14 -8.24
C ASN A 35 5.80 2.11 -9.05
N PHE A 36 5.98 1.91 -10.37
CA PHE A 36 6.53 2.95 -11.25
C PHE A 36 5.68 4.22 -11.29
N SER A 37 4.40 4.14 -10.94
CA SER A 37 3.53 5.29 -10.80
C SER A 37 3.38 5.73 -9.33
N PHE A 38 2.92 4.84 -8.47
CA PHE A 38 2.55 5.17 -7.09
C PHE A 38 3.74 5.59 -6.23
N ASN A 39 4.86 4.83 -6.27
CA ASN A 39 6.02 5.15 -5.44
C ASN A 39 6.72 6.44 -5.89
N VAL A 40 6.73 6.73 -7.21
CA VAL A 40 7.25 7.99 -7.75
C VAL A 40 6.47 9.17 -7.18
N VAL A 41 5.15 9.12 -7.22
CA VAL A 41 4.28 10.17 -6.69
C VAL A 41 4.39 10.27 -5.17
N ASN A 42 4.32 9.14 -4.46
CA ASN A 42 4.34 9.14 -3.00
C ASN A 42 5.64 9.67 -2.39
N SER A 43 6.79 9.34 -2.99
CA SER A 43 8.10 9.70 -2.41
C SER A 43 8.66 11.02 -2.93
N PHE A 44 8.28 11.45 -4.13
CA PHE A 44 8.97 12.55 -4.80
C PHE A 44 8.07 13.70 -5.25
N LEU A 45 6.75 13.56 -5.28
CA LEU A 45 5.88 14.61 -5.79
C LEU A 45 5.91 15.86 -4.90
N MET A 46 5.92 15.68 -3.57
CA MET A 46 5.96 16.80 -2.64
C MET A 46 7.23 17.63 -2.81
N ILE A 47 8.40 16.98 -2.92
CA ILE A 47 9.68 17.69 -3.13
C ILE A 47 9.73 18.36 -4.51
N PHE A 48 9.12 17.77 -5.55
CA PHE A 48 9.00 18.41 -6.85
C PHE A 48 8.14 19.68 -6.78
N TYR A 49 6.97 19.59 -6.11
CA TYR A 49 6.07 20.74 -5.98
C TYR A 49 6.65 21.88 -5.15
N THR A 50 7.39 21.59 -4.09
CA THR A 50 8.01 22.62 -3.25
C THR A 50 9.29 23.19 -3.87
N ASN A 51 10.14 22.36 -4.48
CA ASN A 51 11.48 22.77 -4.90
C ASN A 51 11.58 23.09 -6.40
N VAL A 52 10.62 22.68 -7.23
CA VAL A 52 10.60 22.99 -8.65
C VAL A 52 9.44 23.91 -9.01
N LEU A 53 8.23 23.65 -8.49
CA LEU A 53 7.07 24.48 -8.76
C LEU A 53 6.91 25.65 -7.76
N GLY A 54 7.66 25.69 -6.65
CA GLY A 54 7.62 26.76 -5.65
C GLY A 54 6.32 26.84 -4.86
N LEU A 55 5.57 25.75 -4.74
CA LEU A 55 4.37 25.70 -3.91
C LEU A 55 4.75 25.55 -2.45
N THR A 56 4.01 26.19 -1.55
CA THR A 56 4.23 26.02 -0.11
C THR A 56 3.80 24.63 0.34
N GLY A 57 4.43 24.10 1.40
CA GLY A 57 4.05 22.81 1.97
C GLY A 57 2.57 22.73 2.33
N ALA A 58 1.98 23.81 2.87
CA ALA A 58 0.55 23.88 3.20
C ALA A 58 -0.33 23.75 1.95
N GLN A 59 0.00 24.41 0.84
CA GLN A 59 -0.75 24.28 -0.42
C GLN A 59 -0.73 22.85 -0.93
N VAL A 60 0.43 22.19 -0.90
CA VAL A 60 0.58 20.78 -1.29
C VAL A 60 -0.15 19.87 -0.33
N GLY A 61 -0.08 20.12 0.98
CA GLY A 61 -0.78 19.35 2.01
C GLY A 61 -2.30 19.38 1.85
N ILE A 62 -2.88 20.56 1.62
CA ILE A 62 -4.32 20.74 1.35
C ILE A 62 -4.71 19.99 0.08
N LEU A 63 -3.93 20.11 -0.99
CA LEU A 63 -4.15 19.40 -2.24
C LEU A 63 -4.20 17.89 -2.02
N PHE A 64 -3.21 17.33 -1.33
CA PHE A 64 -3.16 15.88 -1.07
C PHE A 64 -4.34 15.43 -0.20
N LEU A 65 -4.71 16.21 0.81
CA LEU A 65 -5.83 15.89 1.68
C LEU A 65 -7.15 15.84 0.91
N ILE A 66 -7.46 16.87 0.12
CA ILE A 66 -8.69 16.93 -0.69
C ILE A 66 -8.73 15.78 -1.70
N ALA A 67 -7.61 15.55 -2.39
CA ALA A 67 -7.54 14.50 -3.39
C ALA A 67 -7.79 13.11 -2.81
N ARG A 68 -7.31 12.83 -1.60
CA ARG A 68 -7.57 11.54 -0.94
C ARG A 68 -9.04 11.31 -0.59
N PHE A 69 -9.78 12.37 -0.26
CA PHE A 69 -11.23 12.27 -0.12
C PHE A 69 -11.90 11.92 -1.47
N VAL A 70 -11.48 12.57 -2.55
CA VAL A 70 -12.01 12.28 -3.89
C VAL A 70 -11.65 10.85 -4.31
N ASP A 71 -10.43 10.40 -4.05
CA ASP A 71 -9.98 9.02 -4.34
C ASP A 71 -10.87 7.99 -3.65
N ALA A 72 -11.29 8.23 -2.40
CA ALA A 72 -12.15 7.30 -1.68
C ALA A 72 -13.52 7.12 -2.38
N PHE A 73 -14.09 8.19 -2.92
CA PHE A 73 -15.33 8.12 -3.72
C PHE A 73 -15.07 7.50 -5.10
N ALA A 74 -13.95 7.86 -5.72
CA ALA A 74 -13.56 7.32 -7.02
C ALA A 74 -13.39 5.80 -6.95
N ASP A 75 -12.77 5.26 -5.91
CA ASP A 75 -12.60 3.82 -5.73
C ASP A 75 -13.92 3.04 -5.70
N ILE A 76 -14.91 3.55 -4.96
CA ILE A 76 -16.24 2.94 -4.90
C ILE A 76 -16.91 2.98 -6.29
N THR A 77 -16.77 4.11 -6.97
CA THR A 77 -17.37 4.32 -8.30
C THR A 77 -16.69 3.43 -9.34
N VAL A 78 -15.36 3.41 -9.35
CA VAL A 78 -14.56 2.57 -10.26
C VAL A 78 -14.83 1.09 -10.00
N GLY A 79 -14.87 0.64 -8.75
CA GLY A 79 -15.23 -0.73 -8.42
C GLY A 79 -16.58 -1.13 -9.02
N ARG A 80 -17.60 -0.26 -8.89
CA ARG A 80 -18.93 -0.49 -9.48
C ARG A 80 -18.90 -0.49 -11.01
N LEU A 81 -18.15 0.40 -11.64
CA LEU A 81 -18.01 0.46 -13.10
C LEU A 81 -17.33 -0.79 -13.65
N VAL A 82 -16.28 -1.25 -12.99
CA VAL A 82 -15.57 -2.49 -13.35
C VAL A 82 -16.48 -3.71 -13.20
N ASP A 83 -17.21 -3.82 -12.08
CA ASP A 83 -18.14 -4.92 -11.82
C ASP A 83 -19.30 -4.97 -12.84
N ASN A 84 -19.76 -3.81 -13.30
CA ASN A 84 -20.83 -3.70 -14.29
C ASN A 84 -20.33 -3.71 -15.74
N SER A 85 -19.00 -3.74 -15.96
CA SER A 85 -18.43 -3.73 -17.31
C SER A 85 -18.76 -5.04 -18.06
N LYS A 86 -18.88 -4.92 -19.39
CA LYS A 86 -19.15 -6.08 -20.26
C LYS A 86 -18.01 -7.08 -20.22
N LEU A 87 -18.37 -8.36 -20.18
CA LEU A 87 -17.40 -9.45 -20.24
C LEU A 87 -16.90 -9.60 -21.69
N HIS A 88 -15.59 -9.46 -21.89
CA HIS A 88 -14.93 -9.67 -23.18
C HIS A 88 -14.35 -11.09 -23.29
N LYS A 89 -13.92 -11.47 -24.51
CA LYS A 89 -13.25 -12.77 -24.75
C LYS A 89 -11.99 -12.93 -23.88
N SER A 90 -11.25 -11.85 -23.63
CA SER A 90 -10.01 -11.83 -22.79
C SER A 90 -10.29 -11.70 -21.30
N GLY A 91 -11.53 -11.62 -20.85
CA GLY A 91 -11.93 -11.41 -19.47
C GLY A 91 -12.63 -10.09 -19.22
N ARG A 92 -12.72 -9.69 -17.96
CA ARG A 92 -13.33 -8.42 -17.53
C ARG A 92 -12.28 -7.38 -17.17
N PHE A 93 -11.24 -7.79 -16.45
CA PHE A 93 -10.25 -6.90 -15.86
C PHE A 93 -9.16 -6.48 -16.85
N LYS A 94 -8.67 -7.40 -17.67
CA LYS A 94 -7.62 -7.13 -18.67
C LYS A 94 -8.01 -6.04 -19.68
N PRO A 95 -9.20 -6.06 -20.33
CA PRO A 95 -9.59 -5.00 -21.25
C PRO A 95 -9.75 -3.64 -20.58
N TRP A 96 -10.13 -3.62 -19.30
CA TRP A 96 -10.24 -2.40 -18.52
C TRP A 96 -8.86 -1.82 -18.26
N MET A 97 -7.92 -2.62 -17.74
CA MET A 97 -6.53 -2.22 -17.50
C MET A 97 -5.86 -1.73 -18.79
N SER A 98 -6.03 -2.46 -19.89
CA SER A 98 -5.45 -2.09 -21.20
C SER A 98 -5.86 -0.70 -21.68
N ARG A 99 -7.06 -0.25 -21.35
CA ARG A 99 -7.55 1.09 -21.73
C ARG A 99 -7.11 2.16 -20.72
N MET A 100 -7.15 1.84 -19.43
CA MET A 100 -6.96 2.83 -18.35
C MET A 100 -5.48 3.08 -18.01
N GLN A 101 -4.56 2.22 -18.44
CA GLN A 101 -3.12 2.45 -18.30
C GLN A 101 -2.63 3.71 -19.02
N TYR A 102 -3.17 4.01 -20.20
CA TYR A 102 -2.74 5.19 -20.98
C TYR A 102 -3.06 6.50 -20.26
N PRO A 103 -4.31 6.80 -19.88
CA PRO A 103 -4.59 8.02 -19.12
C PRO A 103 -3.83 8.06 -17.78
N LEU A 104 -3.67 6.94 -17.06
CA LEU A 104 -2.86 6.88 -15.84
C LEU A 104 -1.45 7.40 -16.08
N LEU A 105 -0.75 6.87 -17.10
CA LEU A 105 0.64 7.23 -17.38
C LEU A 105 0.78 8.63 -17.97
N ILE A 106 -0.20 9.10 -18.74
CA ILE A 106 -0.26 10.50 -19.20
C ILE A 106 -0.37 11.44 -17.99
N PHE A 107 -1.29 11.19 -17.07
CA PHE A 107 -1.44 12.02 -15.87
C PHE A 107 -0.21 11.92 -14.94
N LEU A 108 0.45 10.76 -14.86
CA LEU A 108 1.73 10.63 -14.15
C LEU A 108 2.79 11.60 -14.71
N VAL A 109 2.93 11.69 -16.04
CA VAL A 109 3.88 12.59 -16.67
C VAL A 109 3.46 14.07 -16.46
N LEU A 110 2.16 14.37 -16.55
CA LEU A 110 1.64 15.73 -16.33
C LEU A 110 1.88 16.25 -14.91
N LEU A 111 1.95 15.39 -13.89
CA LEU A 111 2.29 15.78 -12.52
C LEU A 111 3.67 16.43 -12.39
N PHE A 112 4.60 16.08 -13.27
CA PHE A 112 6.01 16.48 -13.19
C PHE A 112 6.43 17.42 -14.32
N VAL A 113 5.49 18.19 -14.90
CA VAL A 113 5.79 19.17 -15.95
C VAL A 113 6.41 20.43 -15.35
N PRO A 114 7.70 20.74 -15.63
CA PRO A 114 8.40 21.85 -14.99
C PRO A 114 8.02 23.25 -15.52
N VAL A 115 7.50 23.36 -16.74
CA VAL A 115 7.11 24.65 -17.35
C VAL A 115 6.01 25.35 -16.54
N VAL A 116 5.21 24.59 -15.81
CA VAL A 116 4.14 25.10 -14.94
C VAL A 116 4.66 26.07 -13.87
N LYS A 117 5.93 26.00 -13.48
CA LYS A 117 6.56 26.91 -12.51
C LYS A 117 6.48 28.39 -12.95
N ASP A 118 6.46 28.64 -14.26
CA ASP A 118 6.48 29.98 -14.83
C ASP A 118 5.06 30.59 -14.96
N TRP A 119 4.01 29.80 -14.66
CA TRP A 119 2.62 30.24 -14.70
C TRP A 119 2.24 31.03 -13.46
N ALA A 120 1.20 31.87 -13.57
CA ALA A 120 0.61 32.55 -12.43
C ALA A 120 0.16 31.54 -11.35
N LEU A 121 0.36 31.86 -10.08
CA LEU A 121 0.09 30.96 -8.95
C LEU A 121 -1.31 30.31 -8.98
N PRO A 122 -2.42 31.04 -9.26
CA PRO A 122 -3.74 30.42 -9.30
C PRO A 122 -3.86 29.35 -10.40
N VAL A 123 -3.31 29.63 -11.60
CA VAL A 123 -3.34 28.70 -12.73
C VAL A 123 -2.49 27.46 -12.43
N ARG A 124 -1.34 27.66 -11.81
CA ARG A 124 -0.44 26.59 -11.34
C ARG A 124 -1.15 25.67 -10.35
N LEU A 125 -1.85 26.22 -9.37
CA LEU A 125 -2.61 25.45 -8.37
C LEU A 125 -3.75 24.65 -9.01
N VAL A 126 -4.50 25.24 -9.94
CA VAL A 126 -5.57 24.55 -10.66
C VAL A 126 -5.02 23.40 -11.49
N PHE A 127 -3.91 23.63 -12.22
CA PHE A 127 -3.27 22.57 -13.02
C PHE A 127 -2.80 21.41 -12.15
N VAL A 128 -2.09 21.69 -11.06
CA VAL A 128 -1.57 20.69 -10.13
C VAL A 128 -2.73 19.92 -9.49
N PHE A 129 -3.82 20.59 -9.13
CA PHE A 129 -5.02 19.95 -8.58
C PHE A 129 -5.69 19.00 -9.57
N ILE A 130 -5.94 19.45 -10.80
CA ILE A 130 -6.57 18.63 -11.84
C ILE A 130 -5.71 17.42 -12.19
N THR A 131 -4.41 17.62 -12.36
CA THR A 131 -3.49 16.54 -12.74
C THR A 131 -3.35 15.51 -11.63
N TYR A 132 -3.31 15.93 -10.36
CA TYR A 132 -3.21 15.02 -9.22
C TYR A 132 -4.51 14.23 -9.01
N LEU A 133 -5.68 14.88 -9.10
CA LEU A 133 -6.97 14.19 -9.06
C LEU A 133 -7.12 13.19 -10.22
N GLY A 134 -6.77 13.61 -11.44
CA GLY A 134 -6.83 12.75 -12.61
C GLY A 134 -5.94 11.53 -12.43
N TRP A 135 -4.70 11.72 -11.96
CA TRP A 135 -3.81 10.62 -11.65
C TRP A 135 -4.40 9.64 -10.61
N GLY A 136 -4.96 10.14 -9.51
CA GLY A 136 -5.56 9.30 -8.46
C GLY A 136 -6.73 8.46 -8.98
N ILE A 137 -7.65 9.10 -9.74
CA ILE A 137 -8.80 8.41 -10.34
C ILE A 137 -8.33 7.31 -11.32
N PHE A 138 -7.40 7.61 -12.22
CA PHE A 138 -6.92 6.63 -13.19
C PHE A 138 -6.04 5.56 -12.55
N TYR A 139 -5.31 5.89 -11.46
CA TYR A 139 -4.61 4.89 -10.66
C TYR A 139 -5.60 3.88 -10.07
N SER A 140 -6.72 4.33 -9.52
CA SER A 140 -7.79 3.46 -9.04
C SER A 140 -8.41 2.62 -10.17
N CYS A 141 -8.56 3.21 -11.37
CA CYS A 141 -9.05 2.50 -12.55
C CYS A 141 -8.13 1.35 -13.02
N VAL A 142 -6.86 1.38 -12.69
CA VAL A 142 -5.90 0.30 -13.00
C VAL A 142 -5.72 -0.64 -11.81
N ASN A 143 -5.53 -0.09 -10.61
CA ASN A 143 -5.17 -0.87 -9.41
C ASN A 143 -6.32 -1.74 -8.89
N ILE A 144 -7.58 -1.29 -8.98
CA ILE A 144 -8.75 -2.06 -8.52
C ILE A 144 -8.99 -3.30 -9.39
N PRO A 145 -9.07 -3.20 -10.73
CA PRO A 145 -9.18 -4.36 -11.59
C PRO A 145 -7.99 -5.32 -11.44
N TYR A 146 -6.77 -4.78 -11.34
CA TYR A 146 -5.58 -5.56 -11.10
C TYR A 146 -5.67 -6.39 -9.81
N GLY A 147 -6.06 -5.76 -8.69
CA GLY A 147 -6.25 -6.47 -7.42
C GLY A 147 -7.33 -7.56 -7.49
N SER A 148 -8.42 -7.29 -8.21
CA SER A 148 -9.54 -8.22 -8.39
C SER A 148 -9.21 -9.38 -9.34
N MET A 149 -8.26 -9.19 -10.24
CA MET A 149 -7.87 -10.18 -11.26
C MET A 149 -7.29 -11.46 -10.65
N ALA A 150 -6.68 -11.43 -9.46
CA ALA A 150 -6.16 -12.62 -8.78
C ALA A 150 -7.24 -13.70 -8.59
N ALA A 151 -8.47 -13.30 -8.23
CA ALA A 151 -9.60 -14.21 -8.06
C ALA A 151 -10.14 -14.74 -9.41
N ALA A 152 -9.89 -14.01 -10.51
CA ALA A 152 -10.27 -14.44 -11.85
C ALA A 152 -9.21 -15.34 -12.51
N ILE A 153 -7.96 -15.29 -12.07
CA ILE A 153 -6.88 -16.16 -12.57
C ILE A 153 -7.04 -17.60 -12.07
N SER A 154 -7.26 -17.79 -10.76
CA SER A 154 -7.45 -19.12 -10.17
C SER A 154 -8.46 -19.11 -9.01
N SER A 155 -9.19 -20.22 -8.84
CA SER A 155 -10.03 -20.47 -7.66
C SER A 155 -9.26 -21.15 -6.52
N ASP A 156 -8.14 -21.81 -6.82
CA ASP A 156 -7.35 -22.54 -5.83
C ASP A 156 -6.71 -21.58 -4.80
N PRO A 157 -6.88 -21.83 -3.48
CA PRO A 157 -6.28 -21.02 -2.44
C PRO A 157 -4.74 -20.97 -2.49
N ASN A 158 -4.08 -22.04 -2.90
CA ASN A 158 -2.62 -22.10 -3.01
C ASN A 158 -2.12 -21.21 -4.16
N ASP A 159 -2.82 -21.23 -5.29
CA ASP A 159 -2.52 -20.34 -6.42
C ASP A 159 -2.69 -18.88 -6.05
N LYS A 160 -3.78 -18.53 -5.35
CA LYS A 160 -4.02 -17.16 -4.86
C LYS A 160 -2.93 -16.72 -3.89
N THR A 161 -2.49 -17.59 -2.99
CA THR A 161 -1.37 -17.32 -2.09
C THR A 161 -0.09 -17.07 -2.87
N SER A 162 0.18 -17.92 -3.88
CA SER A 162 1.33 -17.73 -4.76
C SER A 162 1.27 -16.41 -5.53
N LEU A 163 0.10 -16.04 -6.10
CA LEU A 163 -0.09 -14.75 -6.76
C LEU A 163 0.16 -13.58 -5.80
N SER A 164 -0.33 -13.66 -4.57
CA SER A 164 -0.10 -12.63 -3.54
C SER A 164 1.39 -12.48 -3.19
N THR A 165 2.13 -13.60 -3.13
CA THR A 165 3.58 -13.58 -2.90
C THR A 165 4.31 -12.90 -4.06
N PHE A 166 3.99 -13.27 -5.30
CA PHE A 166 4.59 -12.66 -6.49
C PHE A 166 4.23 -11.17 -6.61
N ARG A 167 3.01 -10.79 -6.23
CA ARG A 167 2.60 -9.39 -6.11
C ARG A 167 3.47 -8.63 -5.12
N ALA A 168 3.68 -9.16 -3.91
CA ALA A 168 4.53 -8.53 -2.91
C ALA A 168 5.98 -8.36 -3.39
N LEU A 169 6.53 -9.37 -4.09
CA LEU A 169 7.85 -9.27 -4.72
C LEU A 169 7.87 -8.17 -5.79
N GLY A 170 6.83 -8.09 -6.64
CA GLY A 170 6.70 -7.05 -7.65
C GLY A 170 6.65 -5.64 -7.04
N SER A 171 5.88 -5.47 -5.97
CA SER A 171 5.81 -4.22 -5.22
C SER A 171 7.16 -3.81 -4.67
N ALA A 172 7.88 -4.73 -4.03
CA ALA A 172 9.19 -4.47 -3.46
C ALA A 172 10.23 -4.11 -4.54
N LEU A 173 10.24 -4.84 -5.65
CA LEU A 173 11.16 -4.58 -6.78
C LEU A 173 10.87 -3.23 -7.44
N GLY A 174 9.60 -2.95 -7.79
CA GLY A 174 9.22 -1.69 -8.42
C GLY A 174 9.54 -0.49 -7.54
N SER A 175 9.24 -0.59 -6.24
CA SER A 175 9.57 0.45 -5.27
C SER A 175 11.07 0.64 -5.07
N ALA A 176 11.84 -0.45 -4.99
CA ALA A 176 13.29 -0.37 -4.83
C ALA A 176 13.95 0.27 -6.06
N ILE A 177 13.55 -0.12 -7.27
CA ILE A 177 14.08 0.42 -8.52
C ILE A 177 13.81 1.94 -8.59
N THR A 178 12.58 2.37 -8.37
CA THR A 178 12.22 3.80 -8.42
C THR A 178 12.91 4.61 -7.33
N SER A 179 12.96 4.09 -6.10
CA SER A 179 13.62 4.74 -4.97
C SER A 179 15.12 4.91 -5.15
N TYR A 180 15.77 3.94 -5.82
CA TYR A 180 17.21 4.02 -6.10
C TYR A 180 17.54 4.93 -7.28
N ILE A 181 16.83 4.75 -8.40
CA ILE A 181 17.19 5.41 -9.66
C ILE A 181 16.85 6.91 -9.62
N ILE A 182 15.68 7.29 -9.12
CA ILE A 182 15.20 8.68 -9.23
C ILE A 182 16.16 9.68 -8.59
N PRO A 183 16.63 9.52 -7.34
CA PRO A 183 17.53 10.49 -6.73
C PRO A 183 18.87 10.66 -7.47
N LEU A 184 19.37 9.60 -8.12
CA LEU A 184 20.63 9.67 -8.84
C LEU A 184 20.58 10.56 -10.08
N PHE A 185 19.41 10.69 -10.71
CA PHE A 185 19.27 11.40 -11.98
C PHE A 185 18.64 12.78 -11.90
N ILE A 186 17.87 13.10 -10.85
CA ILE A 186 17.13 14.36 -10.75
C ILE A 186 17.99 15.56 -10.37
N TYR A 187 19.17 15.35 -9.77
CA TYR A 187 20.04 16.42 -9.28
C TYR A 187 21.05 16.91 -10.31
N ILE A 188 21.42 18.22 -10.24
CA ILE A 188 22.40 18.85 -11.10
C ILE A 188 23.77 18.85 -10.41
N GLY A 189 24.70 18.01 -10.89
CA GLY A 189 26.11 18.01 -10.47
C GLY A 189 26.29 17.92 -8.95
N ALA A 190 27.26 18.71 -8.44
CA ALA A 190 27.56 18.78 -7.01
C ALA A 190 26.65 19.77 -6.24
N THR A 191 25.83 20.57 -6.94
CA THR A 191 25.05 21.65 -6.33
C THR A 191 23.83 21.21 -5.53
N GLN A 192 23.49 19.91 -5.56
CA GLN A 192 22.30 19.31 -4.93
C GLN A 192 20.97 19.98 -5.31
N LYS A 193 20.96 20.80 -6.37
CA LYS A 193 19.73 21.41 -6.88
C LYS A 193 18.96 20.42 -7.75
N ILE A 194 17.64 20.36 -7.56
CA ILE A 194 16.77 19.51 -8.34
C ILE A 194 16.52 20.15 -9.70
N SER A 195 16.78 19.40 -10.77
CA SER A 195 16.46 19.82 -12.13
C SER A 195 15.05 19.37 -12.49
N GLY A 196 14.12 20.32 -12.67
CA GLY A 196 12.77 20.02 -13.14
C GLY A 196 12.74 19.28 -14.47
N THR A 197 13.62 19.66 -15.42
CA THR A 197 13.72 18.99 -16.73
C THR A 197 14.23 17.56 -16.61
N ARG A 198 15.26 17.29 -15.79
CA ARG A 198 15.74 15.93 -15.55
C ARG A 198 14.68 15.09 -14.87
N PHE A 199 14.00 15.68 -13.89
CA PHE A 199 12.90 15.01 -13.17
C PHE A 199 11.81 14.57 -14.15
N PHE A 200 11.36 15.47 -15.02
CA PHE A 200 10.37 15.18 -16.06
C PHE A 200 10.78 13.98 -16.91
N TRP A 201 12.01 13.97 -17.45
CA TRP A 201 12.47 12.87 -18.29
C TRP A 201 12.61 11.54 -17.55
N VAL A 202 13.02 11.56 -16.28
CA VAL A 202 13.06 10.35 -15.45
C VAL A 202 11.64 9.79 -15.25
N VAL A 203 10.65 10.65 -15.02
CA VAL A 203 9.25 10.22 -14.89
C VAL A 203 8.69 9.69 -16.22
N VAL A 204 9.06 10.28 -17.36
CA VAL A 204 8.71 9.76 -18.70
C VAL A 204 9.26 8.34 -18.90
N VAL A 205 10.51 8.10 -18.50
CA VAL A 205 11.11 6.75 -18.55
C VAL A 205 10.35 5.79 -17.60
N CYS A 206 10.04 6.22 -16.37
CA CYS A 206 9.23 5.41 -15.44
C CYS A 206 7.84 5.09 -16.01
N ALA A 207 7.19 6.05 -16.68
CA ALA A 207 5.90 5.85 -17.33
C ALA A 207 6.00 4.82 -18.46
N PHE A 208 7.05 4.89 -19.29
CA PHE A 208 7.29 3.94 -20.37
C PHE A 208 7.58 2.52 -19.84
N LEU A 209 8.39 2.39 -18.80
CA LEU A 209 8.66 1.10 -18.15
C LEU A 209 7.37 0.56 -17.49
N GLY A 210 6.57 1.43 -16.85
CA GLY A 210 5.28 1.07 -16.28
C GLY A 210 4.31 0.55 -17.34
N TRP A 211 4.26 1.20 -18.51
CA TRP A 211 3.48 0.71 -19.65
C TRP A 211 3.92 -0.70 -20.08
N GLY A 212 5.22 -0.93 -20.27
CA GLY A 212 5.73 -2.25 -20.59
C GLY A 212 5.37 -3.32 -19.57
N CYS A 213 5.42 -2.98 -18.28
CA CYS A 213 5.01 -3.87 -17.19
C CYS A 213 3.50 -4.20 -17.25
N TYR A 214 2.63 -3.23 -17.53
CA TYR A 214 1.20 -3.49 -17.70
C TYR A 214 0.90 -4.34 -18.93
N GLU A 215 1.60 -4.11 -20.05
CA GLU A 215 1.46 -4.97 -21.23
C GLU A 215 1.88 -6.41 -20.94
N LEU A 216 2.99 -6.62 -20.22
CA LEU A 216 3.39 -7.96 -19.78
C LEU A 216 2.33 -8.60 -18.89
N THR A 217 1.72 -7.86 -17.99
CA THR A 217 0.62 -8.35 -17.16
C THR A 217 -0.57 -8.81 -18.01
N ILE A 218 -0.99 -7.98 -18.95
CA ILE A 218 -2.13 -8.24 -19.82
C ILE A 218 -1.87 -9.47 -20.70
N HIS A 219 -0.65 -9.64 -21.20
CA HIS A 219 -0.33 -10.73 -22.12
C HIS A 219 -0.01 -12.05 -21.41
N LEU A 220 0.64 -12.03 -20.24
CA LEU A 220 1.08 -13.23 -19.53
C LEU A 220 0.00 -13.84 -18.64
N THR A 221 -0.96 -13.06 -18.12
CA THR A 221 -2.01 -13.57 -17.26
C THR A 221 -3.24 -14.06 -18.03
N THR A 222 -3.98 -15.02 -17.47
CA THR A 222 -5.22 -15.52 -18.07
C THR A 222 -6.36 -15.52 -17.04
N GLU A 223 -7.45 -14.79 -17.36
CA GLU A 223 -8.68 -14.80 -16.54
C GLU A 223 -9.51 -16.06 -16.87
N ARG A 224 -9.48 -17.06 -15.98
CA ARG A 224 -10.16 -18.35 -16.17
C ARG A 224 -11.53 -18.40 -15.54
N ILE A 225 -11.74 -17.62 -14.49
CA ILE A 225 -12.97 -17.62 -13.70
C ILE A 225 -13.79 -16.38 -14.04
N ARG A 226 -15.01 -16.60 -14.48
CA ARG A 226 -15.96 -15.54 -14.84
C ARG A 226 -17.14 -15.57 -13.88
N THR A 227 -17.16 -14.64 -12.93
CA THR A 227 -18.26 -14.51 -11.97
C THR A 227 -19.19 -13.38 -12.41
N GLU A 228 -20.49 -13.63 -12.47
CA GLU A 228 -21.44 -12.65 -13.00
C GLU A 228 -21.68 -11.44 -12.10
N LYS A 229 -21.56 -11.54 -10.78
CA LYS A 229 -21.62 -10.38 -9.85
C LYS A 229 -20.99 -10.73 -8.50
N SER A 230 -20.24 -9.79 -7.92
CA SER A 230 -19.77 -9.87 -6.54
C SER A 230 -20.85 -9.39 -5.57
N ALA A 231 -21.02 -10.07 -4.43
CA ALA A 231 -21.92 -9.62 -3.38
C ALA A 231 -21.40 -8.31 -2.77
N LYS A 232 -22.24 -7.29 -2.71
CA LYS A 232 -21.88 -5.97 -2.19
C LYS A 232 -22.11 -5.95 -0.68
N VAL A 233 -21.06 -5.69 0.09
CA VAL A 233 -21.17 -5.40 1.51
C VAL A 233 -21.47 -3.91 1.65
N PRO A 234 -22.58 -3.48 2.28
CA PRO A 234 -22.89 -2.06 2.48
C PRO A 234 -21.90 -1.44 3.49
N LEU A 235 -21.52 -0.18 3.26
CA LEU A 235 -20.57 0.55 4.11
C LEU A 235 -21.00 0.60 5.58
N SER A 236 -22.31 0.71 5.83
CA SER A 236 -22.86 0.68 7.19
C SER A 236 -22.53 -0.60 7.96
N ARG A 237 -22.53 -1.75 7.27
CA ARG A 237 -22.18 -3.04 7.88
C ARG A 237 -20.66 -3.18 8.12
N LEU A 238 -19.84 -2.56 7.28
CA LEU A 238 -18.39 -2.47 7.50
C LEU A 238 -18.09 -1.71 8.80
N VAL A 239 -18.75 -0.57 8.99
CA VAL A 239 -18.59 0.26 10.19
C VAL A 239 -19.12 -0.46 11.43
N GLN A 240 -20.29 -1.09 11.35
CA GLN A 240 -20.87 -1.85 12.47
C GLN A 240 -19.96 -3.03 12.87
N GLY A 241 -19.50 -3.85 11.91
CA GLY A 241 -18.61 -4.98 12.18
C GLY A 241 -17.27 -4.56 12.81
N MET A 242 -16.80 -3.33 12.53
CA MET A 242 -15.62 -2.79 13.19
C MET A 242 -15.80 -2.65 14.71
N PHE A 243 -16.96 -2.18 15.17
CA PHE A 243 -17.20 -1.96 16.60
C PHE A 243 -17.49 -3.27 17.38
N GLU A 244 -17.87 -4.33 16.71
CA GLU A 244 -18.14 -5.63 17.32
C GLU A 244 -16.87 -6.39 17.73
N ASN A 245 -15.74 -6.09 17.09
CA ASN A 245 -14.47 -6.79 17.31
C ASN A 245 -13.36 -5.85 17.81
N LYS A 246 -13.12 -5.87 19.13
CA LYS A 246 -12.05 -5.06 19.76
C LYS A 246 -10.66 -5.31 19.15
N ALA A 247 -10.35 -6.55 18.74
CA ALA A 247 -9.09 -6.86 18.13
C ALA A 247 -8.93 -6.17 16.76
N LEU A 248 -10.03 -6.02 16.00
CA LEU A 248 -10.04 -5.30 14.73
C LEU A 248 -9.78 -3.81 14.93
N ILE A 249 -10.44 -3.17 15.88
CA ILE A 249 -10.23 -1.73 16.16
C ILE A 249 -8.77 -1.45 16.48
N VAL A 250 -8.19 -2.24 17.38
CA VAL A 250 -6.78 -2.05 17.80
C VAL A 250 -5.83 -2.30 16.64
N LEU A 251 -6.05 -3.36 15.84
CA LEU A 251 -5.23 -3.64 14.67
C LEU A 251 -5.27 -2.50 13.64
N VAL A 252 -6.47 -1.96 13.39
CA VAL A 252 -6.67 -0.80 12.50
C VAL A 252 -5.90 0.42 12.99
N LEU A 253 -5.95 0.73 14.28
CA LEU A 253 -5.20 1.87 14.85
C LEU A 253 -3.68 1.67 14.71
N ILE A 254 -3.20 0.46 14.91
CA ILE A 254 -1.77 0.13 14.72
C ILE A 254 -1.39 0.28 13.25
N ASP A 255 -2.19 -0.26 12.34
CA ASP A 255 -1.92 -0.18 10.90
C ASP A 255 -1.95 1.27 10.40
N ILE A 256 -2.84 2.12 10.93
CA ILE A 256 -2.85 3.57 10.69
C ILE A 256 -1.49 4.18 11.07
N MET A 257 -0.97 3.89 12.27
CA MET A 257 0.33 4.42 12.71
C MET A 257 1.47 3.97 11.81
N ILE A 258 1.46 2.71 11.38
CA ILE A 258 2.50 2.16 10.49
C ILE A 258 2.41 2.78 9.09
N VAL A 259 1.21 2.95 8.54
CA VAL A 259 1.02 3.57 7.21
C VAL A 259 1.40 5.06 7.23
N ILE A 260 1.05 5.79 8.29
CA ILE A 260 1.49 7.19 8.49
C ILE A 260 3.03 7.23 8.54
N ASN A 261 3.65 6.36 9.34
CA ASN A 261 5.11 6.27 9.41
C ASN A 261 5.74 6.04 8.04
N GLN A 262 5.25 5.08 7.26
CA GLN A 262 5.81 4.77 5.93
C GLN A 262 5.74 5.93 4.96
N ASN A 263 4.57 6.58 4.87
CA ASN A 263 4.37 7.68 3.91
C ASN A 263 5.16 8.93 4.32
N LEU A 264 5.12 9.32 5.59
CA LEU A 264 5.86 10.49 6.08
C LEU A 264 7.37 10.26 6.08
N SER A 265 7.85 9.07 6.47
CA SER A 265 9.28 8.76 6.44
C SER A 265 9.85 8.84 5.02
N GLY A 266 9.17 8.28 4.01
CA GLY A 266 9.60 8.39 2.62
C GLY A 266 9.74 9.84 2.16
N THR A 267 8.76 10.67 2.50
CA THR A 267 8.79 12.11 2.19
C THR A 267 9.89 12.82 2.97
N MET A 268 9.98 12.64 4.28
CA MET A 268 10.96 13.36 5.12
C MET A 268 12.40 12.94 4.84
N ILE A 269 12.67 11.67 4.49
CA ILE A 269 13.98 11.21 4.02
C ILE A 269 14.42 11.99 2.79
N SER A 270 13.53 12.27 1.84
CA SER A 270 13.86 13.05 0.65
C SER A 270 14.33 14.47 1.01
N TYR A 271 13.65 15.15 1.94
CA TYR A 271 14.07 16.47 2.42
C TYR A 271 15.34 16.42 3.27
N LEU A 272 15.46 15.40 4.14
CA LEU A 272 16.63 15.24 5.00
C LEU A 272 17.92 15.10 4.18
N PHE A 273 17.90 14.22 3.19
CA PHE A 273 19.09 14.01 2.35
C PHE A 273 19.30 15.11 1.33
N ASN A 274 18.25 15.87 0.97
CA ASN A 274 18.39 17.05 0.12
C ASN A 274 19.03 18.24 0.86
N ASP A 275 18.58 18.54 2.09
CA ASP A 275 18.89 19.78 2.77
C ASP A 275 19.93 19.63 3.90
N TYR A 276 19.91 18.49 4.66
CA TYR A 276 20.81 18.26 5.80
C TYR A 276 22.09 17.54 5.36
N PHE A 277 22.00 16.32 4.83
CA PHE A 277 23.18 15.53 4.43
C PHE A 277 23.73 15.94 3.08
N LYS A 278 22.91 16.47 2.19
CA LYS A 278 23.26 16.87 0.81
C LYS A 278 23.91 15.71 0.02
N ASP A 279 23.42 14.47 0.22
CA ASP A 279 23.96 13.24 -0.34
C ASP A 279 22.87 12.45 -1.05
N LYS A 280 22.83 12.55 -2.38
CA LYS A 280 21.86 11.85 -3.23
C LYS A 280 22.03 10.34 -3.29
N ALA A 281 23.28 9.85 -3.18
CA ALA A 281 23.55 8.41 -3.18
C ALA A 281 23.05 7.77 -1.89
N ALA A 282 23.31 8.42 -0.76
CA ALA A 282 22.79 8.00 0.53
C ALA A 282 21.26 8.07 0.59
N MET A 283 20.62 9.08 -0.05
CA MET A 283 19.16 9.15 -0.19
C MET A 283 18.60 7.91 -0.89
N SER A 284 19.22 7.49 -2.00
CA SER A 284 18.79 6.30 -2.73
C SER A 284 18.84 5.04 -1.84
N ILE A 285 19.93 4.88 -1.07
CA ILE A 285 20.09 3.76 -0.13
C ILE A 285 19.03 3.84 1.00
N ALA A 286 18.81 5.02 1.57
CA ALA A 286 17.85 5.23 2.65
C ALA A 286 16.42 4.86 2.22
N LEU A 287 16.00 5.25 1.02
CA LEU A 287 14.66 4.96 0.49
C LEU A 287 14.46 3.47 0.19
N ILE A 288 15.51 2.75 -0.19
CA ILE A 288 15.44 1.30 -0.42
C ILE A 288 15.17 0.53 0.88
N PHE A 289 15.69 0.98 2.02
CA PHE A 289 15.56 0.26 3.28
C PHE A 289 14.11 -0.03 3.68
N ASN A 290 13.16 0.83 3.32
CA ASN A 290 11.74 0.60 3.57
C ASN A 290 11.21 -0.70 2.90
N PHE A 291 11.82 -1.12 1.81
CA PHE A 291 11.42 -2.30 1.04
C PHE A 291 12.37 -3.48 1.24
N ALA A 292 13.68 -3.22 1.27
CA ALA A 292 14.70 -4.25 1.43
C ALA A 292 14.58 -4.99 2.76
N THR A 293 14.21 -4.29 3.84
CA THR A 293 14.02 -4.90 5.16
C THR A 293 12.89 -5.93 5.20
N VAL A 294 11.82 -5.72 4.45
CA VAL A 294 10.71 -6.68 4.31
C VAL A 294 11.21 -7.97 3.66
N ILE A 295 11.97 -7.85 2.56
CA ILE A 295 12.54 -9.00 1.84
C ILE A 295 13.54 -9.76 2.73
N LEU A 296 14.41 -9.04 3.43
CA LEU A 296 15.40 -9.61 4.32
C LEU A 296 14.77 -10.37 5.50
N LEU A 297 13.69 -9.84 6.06
CA LEU A 297 13.02 -10.43 7.23
C LEU A 297 12.08 -11.61 6.86
N ALA A 298 11.65 -11.72 5.61
CA ALA A 298 10.68 -12.74 5.19
C ALA A 298 11.10 -14.18 5.56
N PRO A 299 12.34 -14.64 5.36
CA PRO A 299 12.75 -15.99 5.76
C PRO A 299 12.71 -16.23 7.27
N PHE A 300 12.99 -15.19 8.06
CA PHE A 300 13.08 -15.27 9.52
C PHE A 300 11.73 -15.11 10.20
N SER A 301 10.77 -14.47 9.55
CA SER A 301 9.46 -14.13 10.11
C SER A 301 8.70 -15.37 10.59
N ASN A 302 8.66 -16.43 9.78
CA ASN A 302 8.00 -17.70 10.13
C ASN A 302 8.64 -18.39 11.34
N PHE A 303 9.97 -18.39 11.44
CA PHE A 303 10.69 -18.97 12.58
C PHE A 303 10.38 -18.21 13.87
N LEU A 304 10.49 -16.89 13.84
CA LEU A 304 10.23 -16.03 14.99
C LEU A 304 8.79 -16.12 15.48
N THR A 305 7.82 -16.09 14.57
CA THR A 305 6.39 -16.14 14.92
C THR A 305 5.95 -17.49 15.46
N LYS A 306 6.47 -18.60 14.91
CA LYS A 306 6.20 -19.94 15.45
C LYS A 306 6.74 -20.09 16.87
N ARG A 307 7.94 -19.54 17.15
CA ARG A 307 8.58 -19.67 18.46
C ARG A 307 7.97 -18.75 19.52
N PHE A 308 7.81 -17.47 19.22
CA PHE A 308 7.45 -16.44 20.20
C PHE A 308 5.99 -15.97 20.09
N GLY A 309 5.37 -16.11 18.93
CA GLY A 309 4.04 -15.55 18.63
C GLY A 309 4.14 -14.27 17.80
N ARG A 310 3.06 -13.96 17.07
CA ARG A 310 3.01 -12.80 16.16
C ARG A 310 3.01 -11.48 16.93
N LYS A 311 2.20 -11.38 17.99
CA LYS A 311 2.09 -10.20 18.86
C LYS A 311 3.42 -9.86 19.49
N GLU A 312 4.01 -10.82 20.16
CA GLU A 312 5.25 -10.67 20.93
C GLU A 312 6.42 -10.29 20.02
N THR A 313 6.56 -10.97 18.89
CA THR A 313 7.60 -10.67 17.88
C THR A 313 7.45 -9.25 17.34
N SER A 314 6.22 -8.83 17.04
CA SER A 314 5.97 -7.48 16.51
C SER A 314 6.25 -6.40 17.55
N ILE A 315 5.90 -6.61 18.82
CA ILE A 315 6.19 -5.65 19.90
C ILE A 315 7.71 -5.43 20.02
N VAL A 316 8.49 -6.51 20.10
CA VAL A 316 9.94 -6.40 20.23
C VAL A 316 10.55 -5.70 19.01
N ALA A 317 10.11 -6.04 17.80
CA ALA A 317 10.60 -5.42 16.57
C ALA A 317 10.25 -3.92 16.50
N LEU A 318 9.02 -3.53 16.84
CA LEU A 318 8.59 -2.12 16.84
C LEU A 318 9.33 -1.30 17.91
N LEU A 319 9.50 -1.83 19.12
CA LEU A 319 10.26 -1.15 20.18
C LEU A 319 11.74 -1.01 19.81
N PHE A 320 12.33 -2.04 19.20
CA PHE A 320 13.70 -1.97 18.70
C PHE A 320 13.83 -0.90 17.62
N GLY A 321 12.90 -0.86 16.64
CA GLY A 321 12.87 0.18 15.63
C GLY A 321 12.71 1.58 16.21
N ALA A 322 11.77 1.76 17.14
CA ALA A 322 11.57 3.03 17.86
C ALA A 322 12.83 3.48 18.61
N LEU A 323 13.54 2.55 19.25
CA LEU A 323 14.79 2.85 19.94
C LEU A 323 15.87 3.35 18.98
N MET A 324 16.03 2.74 17.81
CA MET A 324 17.03 3.18 16.82
C MET A 324 16.74 4.60 16.31
N TYR A 325 15.47 4.92 16.02
CA TYR A 325 15.08 6.28 15.65
C TYR A 325 15.19 7.27 16.82
N CYS A 326 14.92 6.85 18.05
CA CYS A 326 15.11 7.67 19.25
C CYS A 326 16.60 8.01 19.46
N ILE A 327 17.51 7.05 19.25
CA ILE A 327 18.95 7.32 19.28
C ILE A 327 19.32 8.37 18.24
N LEU A 328 18.84 8.26 17.00
CA LEU A 328 19.07 9.27 15.97
C LEU A 328 18.53 10.63 16.36
N LEU A 329 17.33 10.69 16.95
CA LEU A 329 16.70 11.93 17.40
C LEU A 329 17.53 12.64 18.46
N VAL A 330 18.17 11.90 19.38
CA VAL A 330 18.97 12.45 20.48
C VAL A 330 20.38 12.83 20.02
N VAL A 331 21.01 11.98 19.22
CA VAL A 331 22.43 12.14 18.84
C VAL A 331 22.66 13.23 17.79
N HIS A 332 21.66 13.57 16.96
CA HIS A 332 21.77 14.58 15.89
C HIS A 332 23.05 14.44 15.06
N THR A 333 23.29 13.22 14.54
CA THR A 333 24.52 12.91 13.81
C THR A 333 24.65 13.67 12.49
N GLN A 334 25.87 14.11 12.19
CA GLN A 334 26.26 14.63 10.88
C GLN A 334 26.85 13.54 9.98
N SER A 335 27.11 12.34 10.51
CA SER A 335 27.63 11.22 9.75
C SER A 335 26.51 10.52 8.98
N THR A 336 26.53 10.63 7.66
CA THR A 336 25.60 9.92 6.76
C THR A 336 25.64 8.41 6.97
N SER A 337 26.82 7.83 7.12
CA SER A 337 26.98 6.38 7.32
C SER A 337 26.36 5.91 8.63
N PHE A 338 26.57 6.64 9.73
CA PHE A 338 25.95 6.30 11.01
C PHE A 338 24.42 6.42 10.93
N TYR A 339 23.90 7.47 10.28
CA TYR A 339 22.48 7.63 10.05
C TYR A 339 21.89 6.45 9.26
N LEU A 340 22.52 6.05 8.16
CA LEU A 340 22.07 4.92 7.33
C LEU A 340 22.05 3.60 8.10
N ILE A 341 23.06 3.33 8.92
CA ILE A 341 23.11 2.12 9.77
C ILE A 341 21.94 2.11 10.75
N MET A 342 21.72 3.21 11.47
CA MET A 342 20.62 3.30 12.44
C MET A 342 19.25 3.25 11.73
N LEU A 343 19.12 3.90 10.57
CA LEU A 343 17.92 3.87 9.74
C LEU A 343 17.60 2.44 9.27
N PHE A 344 18.61 1.68 8.85
CA PHE A 344 18.44 0.28 8.46
C PHE A 344 17.86 -0.55 9.61
N PHE A 345 18.49 -0.49 10.78
CA PHE A 345 18.00 -1.20 11.96
C PHE A 345 16.62 -0.71 12.42
N GLY A 346 16.36 0.59 12.34
CA GLY A 346 15.06 1.17 12.64
C GLY A 346 13.95 0.69 11.70
N SER A 347 14.26 0.56 10.42
CA SER A 347 13.33 0.07 9.39
C SER A 347 12.94 -1.40 9.58
N LEU A 348 13.78 -2.23 10.24
CA LEU A 348 13.44 -3.61 10.56
C LEU A 348 12.18 -3.70 11.43
N GLY A 349 11.95 -2.75 12.32
CA GLY A 349 10.76 -2.71 13.18
C GLY A 349 9.47 -2.62 12.38
N ALA A 350 9.36 -1.61 11.53
CA ALA A 350 8.21 -1.43 10.65
C ALA A 350 8.09 -2.56 9.61
N GLY A 351 9.22 -3.02 9.06
CA GLY A 351 9.29 -4.11 8.10
C GLY A 351 8.73 -5.42 8.65
N MET A 352 9.04 -5.76 9.91
CA MET A 352 8.51 -6.95 10.56
C MET A 352 7.01 -6.90 10.77
N PHE A 353 6.46 -5.76 11.18
CA PHE A 353 5.01 -5.59 11.30
C PHE A 353 4.32 -5.70 9.92
N ASN A 354 4.86 -5.09 8.88
CA ASN A 354 4.32 -5.17 7.52
C ASN A 354 4.24 -6.59 6.97
N LEU A 355 5.20 -7.44 7.31
CA LEU A 355 5.14 -8.87 6.96
C LEU A 355 4.00 -9.59 7.69
N MET A 356 3.69 -9.16 8.90
CA MET A 356 2.72 -9.85 9.77
C MET A 356 1.31 -9.29 9.71
N VAL A 357 1.10 -8.08 9.18
CA VAL A 357 -0.23 -7.43 9.20
C VAL A 357 -1.32 -8.31 8.58
N TRP A 358 -1.03 -8.99 7.48
CA TRP A 358 -1.98 -9.89 6.83
C TRP A 358 -2.30 -11.12 7.68
N ALA A 359 -1.31 -11.62 8.42
CA ALA A 359 -1.51 -12.72 9.36
C ALA A 359 -2.31 -12.26 10.60
N PHE A 360 -2.11 -11.04 11.09
CA PHE A 360 -2.96 -10.44 12.11
C PHE A 360 -4.41 -10.27 11.65
N ILE A 361 -4.64 -9.87 10.40
CA ILE A 361 -5.98 -9.78 9.81
C ILE A 361 -6.66 -11.15 9.84
N THR A 362 -5.95 -12.22 9.48
CA THR A 362 -6.49 -13.59 9.55
C THR A 362 -6.85 -13.97 10.99
N ASP A 363 -5.97 -13.71 11.98
CA ASP A 363 -6.28 -13.97 13.40
C ASP A 363 -7.51 -13.19 13.89
N VAL A 364 -7.71 -11.97 13.40
CA VAL A 364 -8.88 -11.13 13.74
C VAL A 364 -10.16 -11.68 13.10
N ILE A 365 -10.08 -12.20 11.87
CA ILE A 365 -11.20 -12.89 11.20
C ILE A 365 -11.60 -14.14 11.99
N ASP A 366 -10.63 -14.98 12.34
CA ASP A 366 -10.86 -16.19 13.12
C ASP A 366 -11.46 -15.86 14.51
N ASN A 367 -10.97 -14.80 15.15
CA ASN A 367 -11.55 -14.31 16.40
C ASN A 367 -12.98 -13.80 16.22
N HIS A 368 -13.28 -13.13 15.11
CA HIS A 368 -14.61 -12.66 14.79
C HIS A 368 -15.60 -13.83 14.61
N GLU A 369 -15.19 -14.87 13.89
CA GLU A 369 -15.97 -16.09 13.70
C GLU A 369 -16.24 -16.81 15.03
N VAL A 370 -15.25 -16.91 15.92
CA VAL A 370 -15.44 -17.46 17.28
C VAL A 370 -16.44 -16.64 18.12
N LEU A 371 -16.44 -15.30 17.98
CA LEU A 371 -17.31 -14.42 18.76
C LEU A 371 -18.75 -14.38 18.23
N THR A 372 -18.94 -14.38 16.91
CA THR A 372 -20.22 -14.14 16.24
C THR A 372 -20.84 -15.39 15.62
N GLY A 373 -20.08 -16.47 15.47
CA GLY A 373 -20.50 -17.67 14.75
C GLY A 373 -20.56 -17.49 13.22
N VAL A 374 -20.17 -16.32 12.70
CA VAL A 374 -20.22 -15.97 11.27
C VAL A 374 -18.84 -15.52 10.80
N ARG A 375 -18.37 -16.11 9.69
CA ARG A 375 -17.11 -15.71 9.06
C ARG A 375 -17.33 -14.54 8.10
N GLU A 376 -16.78 -13.39 8.40
CA GLU A 376 -16.97 -12.16 7.62
C GLU A 376 -15.61 -11.59 7.12
N ASP A 377 -14.88 -12.38 6.31
CA ASP A 377 -13.57 -12.00 5.76
C ASP A 377 -13.61 -10.63 5.05
N GLY A 378 -14.63 -10.42 4.21
CA GLY A 378 -14.78 -9.19 3.43
C GLY A 378 -14.94 -7.92 4.25
N ILE A 379 -15.55 -8.02 5.44
CA ILE A 379 -15.73 -6.88 6.36
C ILE A 379 -14.38 -6.48 6.95
N VAL A 380 -13.64 -7.44 7.49
CA VAL A 380 -12.34 -7.18 8.14
C VAL A 380 -11.33 -6.60 7.13
N TYR A 381 -11.24 -7.20 5.94
CA TYR A 381 -10.38 -6.68 4.86
C TYR A 381 -10.81 -5.29 4.40
N GLY A 382 -12.12 -5.06 4.25
CA GLY A 382 -12.68 -3.78 3.81
C GLY A 382 -12.39 -2.65 4.80
N VAL A 383 -12.58 -2.90 6.10
CA VAL A 383 -12.28 -1.95 7.17
C VAL A 383 -10.80 -1.60 7.19
N ASN A 384 -9.91 -2.60 7.12
CA ASN A 384 -8.48 -2.35 7.11
C ASN A 384 -8.03 -1.56 5.86
N SER A 385 -8.55 -1.90 4.69
CA SER A 385 -8.25 -1.16 3.46
C SER A 385 -8.71 0.29 3.51
N PHE A 386 -9.91 0.55 4.06
CA PHE A 386 -10.41 1.90 4.28
C PHE A 386 -9.52 2.69 5.25
N ALA A 387 -9.14 2.06 6.37
CA ALA A 387 -8.27 2.69 7.37
C ALA A 387 -6.90 3.07 6.80
N ARG A 388 -6.29 2.22 5.97
CA ARG A 388 -5.03 2.51 5.28
C ARG A 388 -5.15 3.73 4.35
N LYS A 389 -6.27 3.91 3.65
CA LYS A 389 -6.51 5.08 2.81
C LYS A 389 -6.67 6.36 3.64
N VAL A 390 -7.40 6.27 4.75
CA VAL A 390 -7.49 7.39 5.72
C VAL A 390 -6.11 7.77 6.26
N ALA A 391 -5.30 6.78 6.62
CA ALA A 391 -3.93 7.00 7.08
C ALA A 391 -3.05 7.67 6.02
N GLN A 392 -3.17 7.26 4.75
CA GLN A 392 -2.46 7.90 3.63
C GLN A 392 -2.91 9.35 3.41
N ALA A 393 -4.21 9.63 3.56
CA ALA A 393 -4.76 10.99 3.48
C ALA A 393 -4.18 11.88 4.57
N ILE A 394 -4.21 11.39 5.81
CA ILE A 394 -3.63 12.09 6.97
C ILE A 394 -2.13 12.34 6.74
N ALA A 395 -1.37 11.33 6.35
CA ALA A 395 0.06 11.45 6.11
C ALA A 395 0.39 12.46 5.01
N GLY A 396 -0.32 12.42 3.88
CA GLY A 396 -0.11 13.36 2.77
C GLY A 396 -0.37 14.82 3.16
N GLY A 397 -1.51 15.08 3.80
CA GLY A 397 -1.86 16.42 4.30
C GLY A 397 -0.91 16.89 5.39
N PHE A 398 -0.68 16.05 6.39
CA PHE A 398 0.13 16.39 7.55
C PHE A 398 1.61 16.65 7.19
N GLY A 399 2.17 15.89 6.23
CA GLY A 399 3.53 16.13 5.73
C GLY A 399 3.72 17.55 5.17
N GLY A 400 2.76 18.03 4.37
CA GLY A 400 2.80 19.39 3.82
C GLY A 400 2.63 20.47 4.90
N PHE A 401 1.70 20.28 5.84
CA PHE A 401 1.53 21.21 6.97
C PHE A 401 2.76 21.27 7.87
N MET A 402 3.40 20.13 8.16
CA MET A 402 4.64 20.09 8.94
C MET A 402 5.76 20.90 8.29
N LEU A 403 5.96 20.78 6.97
CA LEU A 403 6.96 21.59 6.26
C LEU A 403 6.70 23.08 6.41
N THR A 404 5.46 23.53 6.29
CA THR A 404 5.10 24.94 6.50
C THR A 404 5.31 25.36 7.95
N PHE A 405 4.92 24.52 8.91
CA PHE A 405 5.06 24.80 10.35
C PHE A 405 6.53 24.97 10.78
N ILE A 406 7.43 24.16 10.22
CA ILE A 406 8.87 24.32 10.49
C ILE A 406 9.51 25.51 9.77
N GLY A 407 8.79 26.18 8.87
CA GLY A 407 9.26 27.34 8.11
C GLY A 407 10.07 26.98 6.85
N TYR A 408 9.79 25.82 6.22
CA TYR A 408 10.46 25.39 5.00
C TYR A 408 10.24 26.38 3.85
N GLN A 409 11.32 26.85 3.25
CA GLN A 409 11.29 27.80 2.13
C GLN A 409 11.18 27.05 0.80
N SER A 410 10.06 27.22 0.12
CA SER A 410 9.83 26.66 -1.22
C SER A 410 10.55 27.49 -2.28
N SER A 411 10.90 26.90 -3.42
CA SER A 411 11.64 27.54 -4.50
C SER A 411 11.21 27.06 -5.87
N THR A 412 11.36 27.91 -6.88
CA THR A 412 11.24 27.52 -8.30
C THR A 412 12.58 27.20 -8.94
N GLY A 413 13.69 27.35 -8.19
CA GLY A 413 15.06 27.18 -8.67
C GLY A 413 15.69 25.82 -8.39
N GLY A 414 14.90 24.81 -8.00
CA GLY A 414 15.40 23.45 -7.68
C GLY A 414 15.77 23.24 -6.22
N GLY A 415 15.38 24.16 -5.33
CA GLY A 415 15.61 24.19 -3.89
C GLY A 415 16.12 25.57 -3.43
N ALA A 416 15.63 26.03 -2.27
CA ALA A 416 16.11 27.20 -1.58
C ALA A 416 17.13 26.81 -0.51
N GLU A 417 18.07 27.68 -0.20
CA GLU A 417 18.91 27.49 0.99
C GLU A 417 18.05 27.65 2.23
N GLN A 418 18.00 26.60 3.04
CA GLN A 418 17.24 26.57 4.28
C GLN A 418 18.08 27.13 5.43
N SER A 419 17.43 27.82 6.36
CA SER A 419 18.10 28.23 7.59
C SER A 419 18.53 27.03 8.42
N VAL A 420 19.60 27.16 9.21
CA VAL A 420 20.12 26.10 10.10
C VAL A 420 19.02 25.57 11.01
N THR A 421 18.15 26.44 11.51
CA THR A 421 17.01 26.06 12.36
C THR A 421 16.01 25.14 11.61
N VAL A 422 15.70 25.45 10.36
CA VAL A 422 14.79 24.63 9.54
C VAL A 422 15.42 23.29 9.23
N ILE A 423 16.70 23.25 8.89
CA ILE A 423 17.47 22.02 8.64
C ILE A 423 17.42 21.08 9.85
N HIS A 424 17.65 21.60 11.06
CA HIS A 424 17.53 20.80 12.29
C HIS A 424 16.10 20.34 12.56
N ARG A 425 15.10 21.15 12.26
CA ARG A 425 13.69 20.75 12.38
C ARG A 425 13.32 19.63 11.40
N ILE A 426 13.85 19.65 10.16
CA ILE A 426 13.70 18.53 9.20
C ILE A 426 14.28 17.24 9.79
N TYR A 427 15.48 17.31 10.38
CA TYR A 427 16.10 16.17 11.03
C TYR A 427 15.23 15.62 12.16
N ASN A 428 14.70 16.50 13.01
CA ASN A 428 13.82 16.12 14.13
C ASN A 428 12.51 15.47 13.63
N LEU A 429 11.94 15.96 12.53
CA LEU A 429 10.76 15.34 11.94
C LEU A 429 11.08 13.96 11.34
N ALA A 430 12.17 13.83 10.58
CA ALA A 430 12.56 12.59 9.94
C ALA A 430 12.86 11.46 10.93
N THR A 431 13.30 11.78 12.15
CA THR A 431 13.62 10.82 13.22
C THR A 431 12.50 10.73 14.25
N GLY A 432 11.85 11.84 14.58
CA GLY A 432 10.80 11.88 15.61
C GLY A 432 9.49 11.22 15.18
N ILE A 433 9.07 11.40 13.92
CA ILE A 433 7.84 10.76 13.41
C ILE A 433 7.93 9.23 13.53
N PRO A 434 8.98 8.55 13.01
CA PRO A 434 9.12 7.12 13.19
C PRO A 434 9.18 6.70 14.67
N THR A 435 9.91 7.45 15.50
CA THR A 435 10.00 7.17 16.95
C THR A 435 8.61 7.13 17.58
N VAL A 436 7.79 8.16 17.33
CA VAL A 436 6.44 8.26 17.92
C VAL A 436 5.52 7.19 17.34
N CYS A 437 5.46 7.05 16.01
CA CYS A 437 4.54 6.10 15.36
C CYS A 437 4.84 4.64 15.77
N LEU A 438 6.11 4.23 15.77
CA LEU A 438 6.50 2.87 16.15
C LEU A 438 6.28 2.63 17.65
N SER A 439 6.57 3.62 18.51
CA SER A 439 6.31 3.51 19.95
C SER A 439 4.81 3.37 20.25
N VAL A 440 3.98 4.22 19.64
CA VAL A 440 2.51 4.15 19.80
C VAL A 440 1.97 2.81 19.29
N ALA A 441 2.43 2.35 18.13
CA ALA A 441 2.04 1.05 17.57
C ALA A 441 2.43 -0.11 18.53
N ALA A 442 3.63 -0.08 19.09
CA ALA A 442 4.09 -1.07 20.06
C ALA A 442 3.27 -1.05 21.35
N LEU A 443 2.95 0.13 21.90
CA LEU A 443 2.13 0.29 23.10
C LEU A 443 0.68 -0.19 22.86
N LEU A 444 0.10 0.11 21.69
CA LEU A 444 -1.22 -0.40 21.31
C LEU A 444 -1.24 -1.93 21.24
N LEU A 445 -0.20 -2.54 20.62
CA LEU A 445 -0.05 -4.00 20.61
C LEU A 445 0.09 -4.57 22.02
N LEU A 446 0.92 -3.95 22.85
CA LEU A 446 1.24 -4.44 24.18
C LEU A 446 0.02 -4.44 25.10
N PHE A 447 -0.66 -3.30 25.22
CA PHE A 447 -1.69 -3.08 26.23
C PHE A 447 -3.11 -3.36 25.74
N PHE A 448 -3.41 -3.13 24.47
CA PHE A 448 -4.80 -3.13 23.98
C PHE A 448 -5.10 -4.29 23.04
N TYR A 449 -4.12 -4.88 22.34
CA TYR A 449 -4.38 -5.99 21.42
C TYR A 449 -4.60 -7.31 22.17
N PRO A 450 -5.82 -7.92 22.06
CA PRO A 450 -6.20 -9.03 22.94
C PRO A 450 -5.67 -10.40 22.48
N LEU A 451 -5.24 -10.55 21.21
CA LEU A 451 -4.88 -11.83 20.62
C LEU A 451 -3.39 -12.12 20.79
N ASN A 452 -3.02 -12.75 21.90
CA ASN A 452 -1.69 -13.32 22.12
C ASN A 452 -1.61 -14.75 21.52
N LYS A 453 -0.39 -15.33 21.50
CA LYS A 453 -0.16 -16.69 20.96
C LYS A 453 -1.13 -17.74 21.53
N LYS A 454 -1.39 -17.71 22.83
CA LYS A 454 -2.27 -18.67 23.51
C LYS A 454 -3.72 -18.54 23.00
N ARG A 455 -4.23 -17.32 22.90
CA ARG A 455 -5.60 -17.03 22.46
C ARG A 455 -5.83 -17.35 20.98
N VAL A 456 -4.82 -17.10 20.14
CA VAL A 456 -4.86 -17.50 18.72
C VAL A 456 -4.95 -19.02 18.58
N THR A 457 -4.17 -19.78 19.36
CA THR A 457 -4.22 -21.24 19.38
C THR A 457 -5.57 -21.76 19.91
N GLU A 458 -6.12 -21.14 20.96
CA GLU A 458 -7.44 -21.49 21.48
C GLU A 458 -8.56 -21.20 20.47
N ASN A 459 -8.49 -20.09 19.75
CA ASN A 459 -9.46 -19.76 18.71
C ASN A 459 -9.41 -20.79 17.56
N ALA A 460 -8.23 -21.17 17.11
CA ALA A 460 -8.05 -22.20 16.08
C ALA A 460 -8.71 -23.53 16.50
N ARG A 461 -8.49 -23.99 17.74
CA ARG A 461 -9.13 -25.19 18.26
C ARG A 461 -10.65 -25.10 18.31
N LYS A 462 -11.18 -23.97 18.82
CA LYS A 462 -12.63 -23.73 18.86
C LYS A 462 -13.28 -23.72 17.47
N LEU A 463 -12.57 -23.18 16.47
CA LEU A 463 -13.05 -23.20 15.09
C LEU A 463 -13.08 -24.61 14.50
N GLU A 464 -12.07 -25.44 14.80
CA GLU A 464 -12.08 -26.85 14.41
C GLU A 464 -13.29 -27.58 15.02
N GLU A 465 -13.54 -27.41 16.32
CA GLU A 465 -14.69 -27.97 17.03
C GLU A 465 -16.03 -27.50 16.40
N LEU A 466 -16.19 -26.19 16.15
CA LEU A 466 -17.38 -25.60 15.51
C LEU A 466 -17.61 -26.12 14.08
N HIS A 467 -16.56 -26.29 13.32
CA HIS A 467 -16.63 -26.80 11.96
C HIS A 467 -16.96 -28.31 11.93
N GLU A 468 -16.46 -29.10 12.89
CA GLU A 468 -16.83 -30.52 13.06
C GLU A 468 -18.28 -30.66 13.48
N GLU A 469 -18.77 -29.91 14.47
CA GLU A 469 -20.17 -29.92 14.86
C GLU A 469 -21.11 -29.55 13.69
N ASN A 470 -20.75 -28.57 12.89
CA ASN A 470 -21.52 -28.17 11.71
C ASN A 470 -21.48 -29.22 10.59
N ARG A 471 -20.40 -30.01 10.48
CA ARG A 471 -20.34 -31.15 9.58
C ARG A 471 -21.26 -32.31 10.04
N VAL A 472 -21.30 -32.60 11.32
CA VAL A 472 -22.14 -33.66 11.91
C VAL A 472 -23.62 -33.26 11.84
N ARG A 473 -23.95 -31.96 12.03
CA ARG A 473 -25.35 -31.45 11.95
C ARG A 473 -25.91 -31.39 10.52
N LYS A 474 -25.09 -31.39 9.47
CA LYS A 474 -25.56 -31.58 8.09
C LYS A 474 -25.63 -33.07 7.81
N PRO A 475 -26.83 -33.70 7.83
CA PRO A 475 -26.95 -35.12 7.44
C PRO A 475 -26.46 -35.21 6.01
N SER A 476 -25.62 -36.25 5.77
CA SER A 476 -25.17 -36.62 4.45
C SER A 476 -26.37 -36.68 3.50
N GLY A 477 -26.50 -35.62 2.67
CA GLY A 477 -27.56 -35.56 1.66
C GLY A 477 -27.47 -36.85 0.84
N LYS A 478 -28.54 -37.62 0.84
CA LYS A 478 -28.75 -38.87 0.13
C LYS A 478 -28.04 -38.84 -1.21
N ALA A 479 -27.18 -39.82 -1.40
CA ALA A 479 -26.74 -40.23 -2.74
C ALA A 479 -28.00 -40.38 -3.62
N TRP A 480 -28.12 -39.52 -4.61
CA TRP A 480 -29.14 -39.69 -5.64
C TRP A 480 -28.85 -40.99 -6.36
N GLY A 481 -29.69 -41.98 -6.04
CA GLY A 481 -29.66 -43.28 -6.64
C GLY A 481 -29.72 -43.16 -8.16
N SER A 482 -28.83 -43.87 -8.80
CA SER A 482 -28.89 -44.24 -10.20
C SER A 482 -30.20 -44.98 -10.46
N THR A 483 -31.24 -44.27 -10.88
CA THR A 483 -32.42 -44.92 -11.47
C THR A 483 -32.05 -45.27 -12.91
N LYS A 484 -31.69 -46.52 -13.14
CA LYS A 484 -31.71 -47.14 -14.46
C LYS A 484 -33.10 -46.95 -15.03
N LEU A 485 -33.26 -46.18 -16.08
CA LEU A 485 -34.38 -46.31 -17.00
C LEU A 485 -34.07 -47.45 -17.95
N ALA A 486 -34.67 -48.61 -17.64
CA ALA A 486 -34.95 -49.65 -18.63
C ALA A 486 -36.39 -49.40 -19.12
N GLY A 487 -36.58 -49.29 -20.45
CA GLY A 487 -37.85 -49.18 -21.14
C GLY A 487 -37.68 -48.46 -22.44
#